data_e7433e71900b399cafdc877062ebfe0a
#
_entry.id   e7433e71900b399cafdc877062ebfe0a
#
_cell.length_a   1.000
_cell.length_b   1.000
_cell.length_c   1.000
_cell.angle_alpha   90.00
_cell.angle_beta   90.00
_cell.angle_gamma   90.00
#
_symmetry.space_group_name_H-M   'P 1'
#
loop_
_entity.id
_entity.type
_entity.pdbx_description
1 polymer ?
#
loop_
_entity_poly.entity_id
_entity_poly.type
_entity_poly.pdbx_seq_one_letter_code
_entity_poly.pdbx_strand_id
1 'polypeptide(L)' 'MGDVVHMPKPDLSPDSILAAANGKLASAIVLGFDLDGAEWITSSTSDVGVILYLLERAKAKAMASVTLTDAAG' A
#
# COMPACT_ATOMS: atom_id res chain seq x y z
N MET A 1 12.60 0.84 11.47
CA MET A 1 12.18 0.61 11.15
C MET A 1 11.57 0.67 10.39
N GLY A 2 11.48 0.67 10.20
CA GLY A 2 10.87 0.66 9.73
C GLY A 2 10.31 0.50 9.19
N ASP A 3 10.31 0.53 8.97
CA ASP A 3 9.60 0.22 8.55
C ASP A 3 8.99 -0.66 8.41
N VAL A 4 8.91 -0.48 8.86
CA VAL A 4 8.22 -1.67 8.98
C VAL A 4 7.03 -1.71 8.09
N VAL A 5 7.10 -2.51 7.14
CA VAL A 5 5.92 -2.73 6.35
C VAL A 5 5.16 -3.82 7.02
N HIS A 6 4.16 -3.44 7.70
CA HIS A 6 3.24 -4.43 8.17
C HIS A 6 2.35 -4.82 7.04
N MET A 7 2.27 -6.07 6.79
CA MET A 7 1.14 -6.53 6.04
C MET A 7 -0.06 -6.31 6.91
N PRO A 8 -1.08 -5.64 6.42
CA PRO A 8 -2.21 -5.30 7.24
C PRO A 8 -2.88 -6.53 7.80
N LYS A 9 -3.31 -6.43 9.01
CA LYS A 9 -4.15 -7.46 9.56
C LYS A 9 -5.49 -7.44 8.83
N PRO A 10 -6.11 -8.59 8.64
CA PRO A 10 -7.35 -8.63 7.85
C PRO A 10 -8.48 -7.80 8.44
N ASP A 11 -8.44 -7.52 9.72
CA ASP A 11 -9.51 -6.78 10.38
C ASP A 11 -9.29 -5.27 10.39
N LEU A 12 -8.20 -4.77 9.82
CA LEU A 12 -7.99 -3.34 9.74
C LEU A 12 -8.87 -2.74 8.66
N SER A 13 -9.56 -1.67 8.99
CA SER A 13 -10.39 -0.99 8.02
C SER A 13 -9.54 -0.06 7.17
N PRO A 14 -9.98 0.24 5.95
CA PRO A 14 -9.30 1.23 5.13
C PRO A 14 -9.20 2.58 5.82
N ASP A 15 -10.23 2.98 6.53
CA ASP A 15 -10.23 4.27 7.22
C ASP A 15 -9.15 4.32 8.29
N SER A 16 -8.93 3.22 8.99
CA SER A 16 -7.88 3.14 10.00
C SER A 16 -6.50 3.30 9.38
N ILE A 17 -6.29 2.68 8.24
CA ILE A 17 -5.01 2.77 7.54
C ILE A 17 -4.77 4.19 7.07
N LEU A 18 -5.78 4.83 6.51
CA LEU A 18 -5.66 6.20 6.03
C LEU A 18 -5.42 7.17 7.18
N ALA A 19 -6.10 6.96 8.29
CA ALA A 19 -5.89 7.80 9.46
C ALA A 19 -4.48 7.66 10.00
N ALA A 20 -3.94 6.46 10.01
CA ALA A 20 -2.59 6.22 10.47
C ALA A 20 -1.56 6.92 9.60
N ALA A 21 -1.84 7.06 8.32
CA ALA A 21 -0.92 7.70 7.38
C ALA A 21 -1.04 9.22 7.39
N ASN A 22 -2.11 9.74 7.98
CA ASN A 22 -2.39 11.17 7.94
C ASN A 22 -1.23 11.96 8.55
N GLY A 23 -0.71 12.92 7.79
CA GLY A 23 0.36 13.78 8.26
C GLY A 23 1.75 13.17 8.24
N LYS A 24 1.90 11.96 7.73
CA LYS A 24 3.18 11.27 7.77
C LYS A 24 3.86 11.12 6.41
N LEU A 25 3.15 11.40 5.34
CA LEU A 25 3.65 11.10 4.00
C LEU A 25 3.82 12.38 3.20
N ALA A 26 4.95 12.50 2.52
CA ALA A 26 5.17 13.60 1.58
C ALA A 26 4.42 13.35 0.27
N SER A 27 4.34 12.09 -0.14
CA SER A 27 3.61 11.70 -1.34
C SER A 27 2.92 10.38 -1.05
N ALA A 28 1.78 10.18 -1.65
CA ALA A 28 1.02 8.96 -1.41
C ALA A 28 0.22 8.57 -2.63
N ILE A 29 0.04 7.28 -2.77
CA ILE A 29 -0.88 6.70 -3.73
C ILE A 29 -1.84 5.83 -2.94
N VAL A 30 -3.12 6.01 -3.18
CA VAL A 30 -4.13 5.17 -2.54
C VAL A 30 -4.82 4.37 -3.63
N LEU A 31 -4.86 3.07 -3.45
CA LEU A 31 -5.51 2.21 -4.41
C LEU A 31 -6.25 1.11 -3.68
N GLY A 32 -7.32 0.69 -4.27
CA GLY A 32 -8.16 -0.33 -3.65
C GLY A 32 -9.43 -0.51 -4.45
N PHE A 33 -10.40 -1.08 -3.80
CA PHE A 33 -11.73 -1.25 -4.40
C PHE A 33 -12.71 -0.36 -3.65
N ASP A 34 -13.58 0.31 -4.40
CA ASP A 34 -14.63 1.09 -3.75
C ASP A 34 -15.73 0.15 -3.25
N LEU A 35 -16.75 0.75 -2.68
CA LEU A 35 -17.82 -0.04 -2.07
C LEU A 35 -18.60 -0.87 -3.07
N ASP A 36 -18.54 -0.49 -4.34
CA ASP A 36 -19.20 -1.23 -5.42
C ASP A 36 -18.30 -2.28 -6.05
N GLY A 37 -17.05 -2.36 -5.59
CA GLY A 37 -16.10 -3.33 -6.12
C GLY A 37 -15.31 -2.85 -7.30
N ALA A 38 -15.41 -1.59 -7.69
CA ALA A 38 -14.64 -1.03 -8.78
C ALA A 38 -13.27 -0.59 -8.26
N GLU A 39 -12.27 -0.64 -9.12
CA GLU A 39 -10.96 -0.14 -8.76
C GLU A 39 -10.99 1.36 -8.53
N TRP A 40 -10.30 1.77 -7.48
CA TRP A 40 -10.24 3.18 -7.12
C TRP A 40 -8.77 3.51 -6.87
N ILE A 41 -8.25 4.48 -7.62
CA ILE A 41 -6.84 4.84 -7.54
C ILE A 41 -6.73 6.35 -7.55
N THR A 42 -5.96 6.88 -6.59
CA THR A 42 -5.68 8.30 -6.56
C THR A 42 -4.24 8.51 -6.09
N SER A 43 -3.69 9.66 -6.44
CA SER A 43 -2.31 9.97 -6.10
C SER A 43 -2.19 11.44 -5.77
N SER A 44 -1.29 11.74 -4.83
CA SER A 44 -1.01 13.13 -4.46
C SER A 44 0.00 13.77 -5.41
N THR A 45 0.59 13.01 -6.31
CA THR A 45 1.57 13.53 -7.27
C THR A 45 1.14 13.16 -8.68
N SER A 46 1.44 14.03 -9.62
CA SER A 46 1.23 13.75 -11.03
C SER A 46 2.52 13.26 -11.71
N ASP A 47 3.60 13.14 -10.97
CA ASP A 47 4.86 12.65 -11.51
C ASP A 47 4.76 11.15 -11.71
N VAL A 48 4.65 10.74 -12.97
CA VAL A 48 4.47 9.33 -13.32
C VAL A 48 5.65 8.50 -12.84
N GLY A 49 6.86 9.07 -12.88
CA GLY A 49 8.03 8.34 -12.41
C GLY A 49 7.94 8.00 -10.92
N VAL A 50 7.47 8.95 -10.12
CA VAL A 50 7.29 8.70 -8.69
C VAL A 50 6.21 7.65 -8.47
N ILE A 51 5.11 7.75 -9.22
CA ILE A 51 4.02 6.79 -9.10
C ILE A 51 4.52 5.39 -9.41
N LEU A 52 5.21 5.24 -10.53
CA LEU A 52 5.70 3.94 -10.94
C LEU A 52 6.74 3.40 -9.96
N TYR A 53 7.61 4.26 -9.47
CA TYR A 53 8.63 3.85 -8.51
C TYR A 53 7.96 3.30 -7.24
N LEU A 54 6.98 4.02 -6.70
CA LEU A 54 6.30 3.59 -5.48
C LEU A 54 5.54 2.30 -5.70
N LEU A 55 4.89 2.16 -6.86
CA LEU A 55 4.15 0.94 -7.16
C LEU A 55 5.08 -0.26 -7.28
N GLU A 56 6.23 -0.08 -7.92
CA GLU A 56 7.20 -1.17 -8.05
C GLU A 56 7.77 -1.56 -6.70
N ARG A 57 8.05 -0.57 -5.85
CA ARG A 57 8.55 -0.87 -4.51
C ARG A 57 7.50 -1.59 -3.68
N ALA A 58 6.24 -1.17 -3.78
CA ALA A 58 5.16 -1.82 -3.06
C ALA A 58 5.01 -3.27 -3.54
N LYS A 59 5.07 -3.47 -4.84
CA LYS A 59 4.98 -4.80 -5.41
C LYS A 59 6.11 -5.69 -4.91
N ALA A 60 7.33 -5.18 -4.90
CA ALA A 60 8.47 -5.94 -4.44
C ALA A 60 8.30 -6.38 -2.98
N LYS A 61 7.82 -5.47 -2.14
CA LYS A 61 7.61 -5.79 -0.73
C LYS A 61 6.50 -6.81 -0.55
N ALA A 62 5.44 -6.68 -1.29
CA ALA A 62 4.33 -7.64 -1.23
C ALA A 62 4.79 -9.01 -1.69
N MET A 63 5.55 -9.06 -2.78
CA MET A 63 6.06 -10.33 -3.29
C MET A 63 7.00 -10.99 -2.31
N ALA A 64 7.84 -10.20 -1.65
CA ALA A 64 8.75 -10.75 -0.64
C ALA A 64 7.96 -11.36 0.52
N SER A 65 6.89 -10.71 0.95
CA SER A 65 6.05 -11.24 2.01
C SER A 65 5.39 -12.55 1.61
N VAL A 66 4.87 -12.60 0.38
CA VAL A 66 4.24 -13.82 -0.13
C VAL A 66 5.26 -14.94 -0.21
N THR A 67 6.47 -14.61 -0.72
CA THR A 67 7.52 -15.61 -0.84
C THR A 67 7.89 -16.18 0.51
N LEU A 68 8.01 -15.32 1.52
CA LEU A 68 8.32 -15.78 2.87
C LEU A 68 7.20 -16.67 3.41
N THR A 69 5.98 -16.30 3.15
CA THR A 69 4.82 -17.07 3.59
C THR A 69 4.83 -18.44 2.91
N ASP A 70 5.08 -18.45 1.62
CA ASP A 70 5.11 -19.68 0.87
C ASP A 70 6.25 -20.59 1.34
N ALA A 71 7.39 -20.01 1.61
CA ALA A 71 8.52 -20.78 2.10
C ALA A 71 8.22 -21.38 3.47
N ALA A 72 7.48 -20.67 4.29
CA ALA A 72 7.09 -21.14 5.61
C ALA A 72 5.99 -22.18 5.51
N GLY A 73 5.18 -22.04 4.50
CA GLY A 73 4.10 -22.96 4.28
C GLY A 73 4.51 -24.17 3.50
#